data_f9464152eb4f1a69f6a58b26c42802d0
#
_entry.id   f9464152eb4f1a69f6a58b26c42802d0
#
_cell.length_a   1.000
_cell.length_b   1.000
_cell.length_c   1.000
_cell.angle_alpha   90.00
_cell.angle_beta   90.00
_cell.angle_gamma   90.00
#
_symmetry.space_group_name_H-M   'P 1'
#
loop_
_entity.id
_entity.type
_entity.pdbx_description
1 polymer ?
#
loop_
_entity_poly.entity_id
_entity_poly.type
_entity_poly.pdbx_seq_one_letter_code
_entity_poly.pdbx_strand_id
1 'polypeptide(L)'
;ILGLLICIAGVFTIISKGNLDFLINLNFTIGDLWVLGAALGWALYSIYLLNWKSKFSLMARFTLIAMFGFISLFPFFLLENFYFAKTNYNQTFLFWVIFAAISPSIIAFSLYTRLQKYVGASFAGFTLYLFAVYGSIFGIIIFEEPLLSFHYLGGLLVFTGVYFARKKA
;
A
#
# COMPACT_ATOMS: atom_id res chain seq x y z
N ILE A 1 -10.35 -14.34 11.28
CA ILE A 1 -9.79 -15.25 10.25
C ILE A 1 -10.72 -15.31 9.02
N LEU A 2 -12.02 -15.58 9.18
CA LEU A 2 -12.95 -15.70 8.04
C LEU A 2 -12.95 -14.45 7.15
N GLY A 3 -13.07 -13.24 7.74
CA GLY A 3 -13.02 -11.97 7.00
C GLY A 3 -11.72 -11.80 6.21
N LEU A 4 -10.58 -12.21 6.79
CA LEU A 4 -9.28 -12.19 6.12
C LEU A 4 -9.27 -13.07 4.86
N LEU A 5 -9.73 -14.31 4.99
CA LEU A 5 -9.77 -15.25 3.86
C LEU A 5 -10.67 -14.75 2.73
N ILE A 6 -11.82 -14.16 3.07
CA ILE A 6 -12.73 -13.57 2.09
C ILE A 6 -12.07 -12.35 1.39
N CYS A 7 -11.38 -11.46 2.13
CA CYS A 7 -10.64 -10.36 1.53
C CYS A 7 -9.54 -10.85 0.57
N ILE A 8 -8.76 -11.84 0.98
CA ILE A 8 -7.72 -12.44 0.16
C ILE A 8 -8.33 -13.02 -1.13
N ALA A 9 -9.42 -13.79 -1.03
CA ALA A 9 -10.10 -14.32 -2.21
C ALA A 9 -10.59 -13.21 -3.15
N GLY A 10 -11.12 -12.11 -2.60
CA GLY A 10 -11.55 -10.94 -3.38
C GLY A 10 -10.40 -10.28 -4.14
N VAL A 11 -9.27 -10.06 -3.46
CA VAL A 11 -8.06 -9.48 -4.08
C VAL A 11 -7.52 -10.42 -5.17
N PHE A 12 -7.43 -11.72 -4.90
CA PHE A 12 -7.02 -12.70 -5.92
C PHE A 12 -7.96 -12.71 -7.13
N THR A 13 -9.26 -12.58 -6.94
CA THR A 13 -10.23 -12.50 -8.05
C THR A 13 -9.97 -11.27 -8.93
N ILE A 14 -9.65 -10.12 -8.34
CA ILE A 14 -9.31 -8.90 -9.09
C ILE A 14 -7.98 -9.07 -9.83
N ILE A 15 -6.92 -9.50 -9.14
CA ILE A 15 -5.57 -9.62 -9.71
C ILE A 15 -5.53 -10.68 -10.82
N SER A 16 -6.21 -11.82 -10.65
CA SER A 16 -6.28 -12.90 -11.65
C SER A 16 -7.16 -12.56 -12.84
N LYS A 17 -7.84 -11.41 -12.82
CA LYS A 17 -8.85 -11.05 -13.84
C LYS A 17 -9.92 -12.15 -14.02
N GLY A 18 -10.20 -12.91 -12.95
CA GLY A 18 -11.12 -14.05 -12.98
C GLY A 18 -10.58 -15.29 -13.70
N ASN A 19 -9.30 -15.32 -14.06
CA ASN A 19 -8.66 -16.44 -14.75
C ASN A 19 -7.50 -17.00 -13.93
N LEU A 20 -7.61 -18.29 -13.54
CA LEU A 20 -6.57 -18.98 -12.77
C LEU A 20 -5.27 -19.18 -13.58
N ASP A 21 -5.36 -19.33 -14.90
CA ASP A 21 -4.18 -19.47 -15.75
C ASP A 21 -3.28 -18.23 -15.68
N PHE A 22 -3.87 -17.05 -15.45
CA PHE A 22 -3.10 -15.82 -15.23
C PHE A 22 -2.22 -15.91 -13.98
N LEU A 23 -2.71 -16.52 -12.90
CA LEU A 23 -1.95 -16.68 -11.65
C LEU A 23 -0.83 -17.73 -11.80
N ILE A 24 -1.07 -18.79 -12.57
CA ILE A 24 -0.08 -19.86 -12.81
C ILE A 24 1.07 -19.33 -13.67
N ASN A 25 0.78 -18.43 -14.60
CA ASN A 25 1.76 -17.86 -15.55
C ASN A 25 2.38 -16.54 -15.04
N LEU A 26 2.23 -16.19 -13.75
CA LEU A 26 2.92 -15.03 -13.16
C LEU A 26 4.43 -15.24 -13.20
N ASN A 27 5.12 -14.35 -13.89
CA ASN A 27 6.57 -14.31 -13.88
C ASN A 27 7.05 -13.49 -12.67
N PHE A 28 7.53 -14.18 -11.64
CA PHE A 28 8.12 -13.53 -10.49
C PHE A 28 9.47 -12.89 -10.86
N THR A 29 9.60 -11.64 -10.50
CA THR A 29 10.82 -10.85 -10.70
C THR A 29 11.54 -10.60 -9.37
N ILE A 30 12.81 -10.19 -9.44
CA ILE A 30 13.54 -9.73 -8.24
C ILE A 30 12.81 -8.55 -7.57
N GLY A 31 12.10 -7.72 -8.36
CA GLY A 31 11.28 -6.63 -7.85
C GLY A 31 10.19 -7.10 -6.88
N ASP A 32 9.57 -8.26 -7.12
CA ASP A 32 8.52 -8.80 -6.25
C ASP A 32 9.07 -9.19 -4.86
N LEU A 33 10.32 -9.63 -4.79
CA LEU A 33 11.00 -9.90 -3.52
C LEU A 33 11.22 -8.61 -2.72
N TRP A 34 11.57 -7.51 -3.37
CA TRP A 34 11.69 -6.20 -2.73
C TRP A 34 10.34 -5.70 -2.20
N VAL A 35 9.27 -5.88 -2.97
CA VAL A 35 7.89 -5.54 -2.54
C VAL A 35 7.48 -6.39 -1.34
N LEU A 36 7.80 -7.69 -1.32
CA LEU A 36 7.53 -8.56 -0.17
C LEU A 36 8.29 -8.09 1.08
N GLY A 37 9.57 -7.74 0.93
CA GLY A 37 10.38 -7.16 2.01
C GLY A 37 9.78 -5.85 2.54
N ALA A 38 9.33 -4.97 1.66
CA ALA A 38 8.66 -3.72 2.03
C ALA A 38 7.34 -3.99 2.77
N ALA A 39 6.54 -4.97 2.34
CA ALA A 39 5.29 -5.34 3.00
C ALA A 39 5.53 -5.90 4.42
N LEU A 40 6.56 -6.73 4.62
CA LEU A 40 6.97 -7.20 5.94
C LEU A 40 7.44 -6.04 6.82
N GLY A 41 8.25 -5.14 6.28
CA GLY A 41 8.68 -3.92 6.98
C GLY A 41 7.50 -3.05 7.41
N TRP A 42 6.50 -2.88 6.54
CA TRP A 42 5.28 -2.16 6.84
C TRP A 42 4.45 -2.83 7.96
N ALA A 43 4.33 -4.16 7.94
CA ALA A 43 3.63 -4.91 8.97
C ALA A 43 4.30 -4.75 10.34
N LEU A 44 5.62 -4.91 10.40
CA LEU A 44 6.41 -4.69 11.62
C LEU A 44 6.26 -3.26 12.13
N TYR A 45 6.44 -2.28 11.24
CA TYR A 45 6.24 -0.87 11.58
C TYR A 45 4.85 -0.62 12.18
N SER A 46 3.79 -1.17 11.59
CA SER A 46 2.42 -0.99 12.07
C SER A 46 2.21 -1.55 13.48
N ILE A 47 2.82 -2.69 13.80
CA ILE A 47 2.78 -3.31 15.13
C ILE A 47 3.55 -2.43 16.14
N TYR A 48 4.77 -2.02 15.80
CA TYR A 48 5.60 -1.19 16.67
C TYR A 48 4.99 0.18 16.92
N LEU A 49 4.36 0.79 15.92
CA LEU A 49 3.74 2.10 16.02
C LEU A 49 2.66 2.16 17.13
N LEU A 50 1.90 1.10 17.32
CA LEU A 50 0.89 1.00 18.37
C LEU A 50 1.47 0.70 19.75
N ASN A 51 2.45 -0.21 19.80
CA ASN A 51 2.98 -0.72 21.06
C ASN A 51 4.05 0.20 21.66
N TRP A 52 4.69 1.01 20.85
CA TRP A 52 5.77 1.88 21.32
C TRP A 52 5.21 3.14 21.99
N LYS A 53 5.27 3.17 23.29
CA LYS A 53 4.97 4.35 24.10
C LYS A 53 6.08 5.39 23.88
N SER A 54 5.79 6.41 23.10
CA SER A 54 6.73 7.49 22.81
C SER A 54 6.17 8.83 23.35
N LYS A 55 7.04 9.66 23.92
CA LYS A 55 6.74 11.04 24.33
C LYS A 55 6.63 12.00 23.13
N PHE A 56 7.09 11.58 21.95
CA PHE A 56 7.04 12.41 20.75
C PHE A 56 5.62 12.49 20.18
N SER A 57 5.28 13.66 19.66
CA SER A 57 4.05 13.86 18.90
C SER A 57 4.03 12.99 17.63
N LEU A 58 2.85 12.77 17.07
CA LEU A 58 2.72 11.99 15.82
C LEU A 58 3.58 12.58 14.70
N MET A 59 3.57 13.91 14.54
CA MET A 59 4.35 14.59 13.52
C MET A 59 5.85 14.46 13.76
N ALA A 60 6.32 14.60 15.00
CA ALA A 60 7.73 14.42 15.31
C ALA A 60 8.21 12.99 15.00
N ARG A 61 7.41 11.97 15.30
CA ARG A 61 7.74 10.58 14.93
C ARG A 61 7.80 10.37 13.42
N PHE A 62 6.82 10.93 12.70
CA PHE A 62 6.81 10.88 11.24
C PHE A 62 8.06 11.55 10.65
N THR A 63 8.43 12.74 11.12
CA THR A 63 9.62 13.46 10.66
C THR A 63 10.90 12.66 10.91
N LEU A 64 11.04 12.06 12.10
CA LEU A 64 12.20 11.22 12.40
C LEU A 64 12.28 10.00 11.46
N ILE A 65 11.16 9.30 11.24
CA ILE A 65 11.11 8.16 10.33
C ILE A 65 11.46 8.57 8.90
N ALA A 66 10.93 9.70 8.43
CA ALA A 66 11.24 10.23 7.10
C ALA A 66 12.73 10.62 6.98
N MET A 67 13.31 11.24 8.00
CA MET A 67 14.75 11.55 8.05
C MET A 67 15.62 10.30 7.96
N PHE A 68 15.34 9.30 8.80
CA PHE A 68 16.12 8.06 8.77
C PHE A 68 15.92 7.29 7.45
N GLY A 69 14.68 7.30 6.90
CA GLY A 69 14.41 6.73 5.58
C GLY A 69 15.23 7.44 4.48
N PHE A 70 15.25 8.78 4.50
CA PHE A 70 16.07 9.55 3.57
C PHE A 70 17.56 9.22 3.70
N ILE A 71 18.11 9.25 4.92
CA ILE A 71 19.54 8.93 5.17
C ILE A 71 19.87 7.51 4.69
N SER A 72 18.98 6.55 4.90
CA SER A 72 19.17 5.16 4.45
C SER A 72 19.14 5.01 2.93
N LEU A 73 18.21 5.70 2.25
CA LEU A 73 18.03 5.57 0.80
C LEU A 73 18.98 6.44 -0.01
N PHE A 74 19.47 7.53 0.57
CA PHE A 74 20.31 8.50 -0.14
C PHE A 74 21.58 7.89 -0.77
N PRO A 75 22.35 7.01 -0.09
CA PRO A 75 23.50 6.35 -0.72
C PRO A 75 23.10 5.50 -1.93
N PHE A 76 22.00 4.76 -1.85
CA PHE A 76 21.51 3.93 -2.96
C PHE A 76 21.08 4.79 -4.15
N PHE A 77 20.40 5.90 -3.90
CA PHE A 77 20.07 6.88 -4.94
C PHE A 77 21.31 7.43 -5.64
N LEU A 78 22.36 7.78 -4.88
CA LEU A 78 23.61 8.25 -5.48
C LEU A 78 24.28 7.18 -6.35
N LEU A 79 24.33 5.93 -5.89
CA LEU A 79 24.87 4.81 -6.65
C LEU A 79 24.06 4.57 -7.94
N GLU A 80 22.74 4.56 -7.85
CA GLU A 80 21.87 4.36 -9.01
C GLU A 80 22.05 5.48 -10.04
N ASN A 81 22.04 6.73 -9.59
CA ASN A 81 22.21 7.89 -10.47
C ASN A 81 23.59 7.97 -11.12
N PHE A 82 24.62 7.43 -10.45
CA PHE A 82 26.00 7.42 -10.97
C PHE A 82 26.25 6.27 -11.95
N TYR A 83 25.72 5.06 -11.67
CA TYR A 83 26.06 3.85 -12.43
C TYR A 83 25.00 3.43 -13.46
N PHE A 84 23.72 3.75 -13.25
CA PHE A 84 22.63 3.15 -14.02
C PHE A 84 21.82 4.17 -14.83
N ALA A 85 21.23 5.17 -14.21
CA ALA A 85 20.35 6.12 -14.87
C ALA A 85 20.43 7.51 -14.27
N LYS A 86 20.68 8.51 -15.10
CA LYS A 86 20.64 9.90 -14.66
C LYS A 86 19.20 10.37 -14.51
N THR A 87 18.87 10.89 -13.33
CA THR A 87 17.57 11.49 -13.07
C THR A 87 17.39 12.78 -13.88
N ASN A 88 16.32 12.86 -14.63
CA ASN A 88 15.98 14.07 -15.38
C ASN A 88 15.15 15.02 -14.50
N TYR A 89 15.78 16.08 -14.01
CA TYR A 89 15.18 17.09 -13.13
C TYR A 89 14.39 18.13 -13.95
N ASN A 90 13.20 17.76 -14.39
CA ASN A 90 12.29 18.68 -15.10
C ASN A 90 11.10 19.11 -14.21
N GLN A 91 10.25 20.00 -14.71
CA GLN A 91 9.07 20.47 -13.96
C GLN A 91 8.09 19.33 -13.62
N THR A 92 7.94 18.37 -14.53
CA THR A 92 7.09 17.19 -14.30
C THR A 92 7.63 16.33 -13.16
N PHE A 93 8.94 16.11 -13.10
CA PHE A 93 9.59 15.42 -11.98
C PHE A 93 9.32 16.16 -10.66
N LEU A 94 9.54 17.49 -10.63
CA LEU A 94 9.31 18.28 -9.43
C LEU A 94 7.85 18.22 -8.96
N PHE A 95 6.89 18.31 -9.89
CA PHE A 95 5.47 18.17 -9.59
C PHE A 95 5.17 16.81 -8.92
N TRP A 96 5.65 15.71 -9.50
CA TRP A 96 5.39 14.38 -8.96
C TRP A 96 6.07 14.14 -7.61
N VAL A 97 7.27 14.68 -7.40
CA VAL A 97 7.95 14.61 -6.09
C VAL A 97 7.17 15.37 -5.02
N ILE A 98 6.72 16.59 -5.30
CA ILE A 98 5.91 17.38 -4.36
C ILE A 98 4.57 16.68 -4.10
N PHE A 99 3.90 16.19 -5.13
CA PHE A 99 2.65 15.44 -5.00
C PHE A 99 2.84 14.19 -4.11
N ALA A 100 3.89 13.40 -4.35
CA ALA A 100 4.20 12.21 -3.56
C ALA A 100 4.58 12.54 -2.11
N ALA A 101 5.26 13.66 -1.87
CA ALA A 101 5.59 14.11 -0.52
C ALA A 101 4.35 14.54 0.27
N ILE A 102 3.38 15.19 -0.35
CA ILE A 102 2.21 15.72 0.34
C ILE A 102 1.11 14.67 0.44
N SER A 103 0.66 14.12 -0.69
CA SER A 103 -0.56 13.29 -0.75
C SER A 103 -0.37 11.93 -0.07
N PRO A 104 0.44 11.00 -0.54
CA PRO A 104 0.59 9.71 0.13
C PRO A 104 1.42 9.76 1.41
N SER A 105 2.41 10.68 1.51
CA SER A 105 3.27 10.73 2.69
C SER A 105 2.61 11.47 3.86
N ILE A 106 2.34 12.76 3.74
CA ILE A 106 1.83 13.54 4.89
C ILE A 106 0.35 13.23 5.15
N ILE A 107 -0.49 13.30 4.14
CA ILE A 107 -1.95 13.19 4.31
C ILE A 107 -2.35 11.74 4.59
N ALA A 108 -2.05 10.82 3.68
CA ALA A 108 -2.52 9.44 3.80
C ALA A 108 -1.89 8.74 5.02
N PHE A 109 -0.61 8.96 5.28
CA PHE A 109 0.07 8.41 6.44
C PHE A 109 -0.50 8.93 7.77
N SER A 110 -0.79 10.24 7.85
CA SER A 110 -1.42 10.84 9.05
C SER A 110 -2.82 10.27 9.28
N LEU A 111 -3.61 10.11 8.23
CA LEU A 111 -4.95 9.51 8.31
C LEU A 111 -4.88 8.04 8.71
N TYR A 112 -3.97 7.26 8.12
CA TYR A 112 -3.76 5.86 8.47
C TYR A 112 -3.36 5.69 9.94
N THR A 113 -2.45 6.50 10.43
CA THR A 113 -2.01 6.46 11.83
C THR A 113 -3.13 6.84 12.80
N ARG A 114 -3.98 7.82 12.43
CA ARG A 114 -5.19 8.14 13.21
C ARG A 114 -6.15 6.96 13.20
N LEU A 115 -6.41 6.37 12.04
CA LEU A 115 -7.27 5.18 11.92
C LEU A 115 -6.79 4.05 12.84
N GLN A 116 -5.49 3.74 12.82
CA GLN A 116 -4.92 2.71 13.71
C GLN A 116 -5.17 2.97 15.19
N LYS A 117 -5.15 4.23 15.62
CA LYS A 117 -5.44 4.58 17.02
C LYS A 117 -6.89 4.31 17.41
N TYR A 118 -7.83 4.45 16.47
CA TYR A 118 -9.26 4.24 16.74
C TYR A 118 -9.68 2.78 16.63
N VAL A 119 -9.16 2.06 15.64
CA VAL A 119 -9.64 0.71 15.31
C VAL A 119 -8.60 -0.39 15.54
N GLY A 120 -7.37 -0.03 15.94
CA GLY A 120 -6.26 -0.97 16.09
C GLY A 120 -5.54 -1.31 14.79
N ALA A 121 -4.30 -1.83 14.89
CA ALA A 121 -3.48 -2.14 13.71
C ALA A 121 -4.09 -3.23 12.84
N SER A 122 -4.64 -4.28 13.47
CA SER A 122 -5.22 -5.41 12.75
C SER A 122 -6.38 -4.99 11.86
N PHE A 123 -7.30 -4.15 12.38
CA PHE A 123 -8.43 -3.69 11.58
C PHE A 123 -8.00 -2.64 10.54
N ALA A 124 -7.09 -1.73 10.89
CA ALA A 124 -6.54 -0.77 9.92
C ALA A 124 -5.85 -1.48 8.75
N GLY A 125 -5.21 -2.65 8.98
CA GLY A 125 -4.63 -3.48 7.93
C GLY A 125 -5.64 -3.94 6.88
N PHE A 126 -6.91 -4.15 7.24
CA PHE A 126 -7.94 -4.51 6.26
C PHE A 126 -8.20 -3.42 5.22
N THR A 127 -7.92 -2.15 5.52
CA THR A 127 -8.05 -1.07 4.55
C THR A 127 -7.10 -1.22 3.37
N LEU A 128 -5.98 -1.94 3.54
CA LEU A 128 -5.03 -2.21 2.46
C LEU A 128 -5.63 -3.10 1.36
N TYR A 129 -6.57 -3.99 1.70
CA TYR A 129 -7.26 -4.80 0.68
C TYR A 129 -8.16 -3.96 -0.22
N LEU A 130 -8.62 -2.79 0.25
CA LEU A 130 -9.38 -1.84 -0.55
C LEU A 130 -8.55 -1.22 -1.68
N PHE A 131 -7.21 -1.25 -1.60
CA PHE A 131 -6.37 -0.75 -2.69
C PHE A 131 -6.61 -1.49 -4.01
N ALA A 132 -6.87 -2.80 -3.98
CA ALA A 132 -7.21 -3.54 -5.19
C ALA A 132 -8.53 -3.03 -5.80
N VAL A 133 -9.52 -2.71 -4.96
CA VAL A 133 -10.82 -2.18 -5.40
C VAL A 133 -10.67 -0.75 -5.95
N TYR A 134 -10.01 0.13 -5.20
CA TYR A 134 -9.79 1.51 -5.66
C TYR A 134 -8.88 1.56 -6.89
N GLY A 135 -7.84 0.71 -6.95
CA GLY A 135 -6.99 0.60 -8.13
C GLY A 135 -7.78 0.22 -9.38
N SER A 136 -8.70 -0.74 -9.26
CA SER A 136 -9.60 -1.12 -10.36
C SER A 136 -10.55 0.02 -10.76
N ILE A 137 -11.12 0.76 -9.80
CA ILE A 137 -11.97 1.91 -10.08
C ILE A 137 -11.19 3.01 -10.83
N PHE A 138 -9.99 3.31 -10.38
CA PHE A 138 -9.13 4.29 -11.07
C PHE A 138 -8.67 3.79 -12.44
N GLY A 139 -8.40 2.49 -12.60
CA GLY A 139 -8.11 1.87 -13.90
C GLY A 139 -9.24 2.11 -14.90
N ILE A 140 -10.48 1.88 -14.47
CA ILE A 140 -11.68 2.09 -15.30
C ILE A 140 -11.87 3.58 -15.64
N ILE A 141 -11.73 4.49 -14.65
CA ILE A 141 -12.05 5.91 -14.85
C ILE A 141 -10.93 6.64 -15.61
N ILE A 142 -9.65 6.36 -15.30
CA ILE A 142 -8.52 7.12 -15.83
C ILE A 142 -7.98 6.49 -17.11
N PHE A 143 -7.94 5.16 -17.18
CA PHE A 143 -7.38 4.41 -18.30
C PHE A 143 -8.45 3.83 -19.23
N GLU A 144 -9.74 4.13 -18.98
CA GLU A 144 -10.87 3.66 -19.77
C GLU A 144 -10.92 2.12 -19.91
N GLU A 145 -10.43 1.41 -18.88
CA GLU A 145 -10.45 -0.04 -18.86
C GLU A 145 -11.90 -0.56 -18.81
N PRO A 146 -12.23 -1.67 -19.51
CA PRO A 146 -13.58 -2.21 -19.49
C PRO A 146 -13.94 -2.75 -18.09
N LEU A 147 -15.12 -2.38 -17.61
CA LEU A 147 -15.66 -2.89 -16.36
C LEU A 147 -16.15 -4.33 -16.55
N LEU A 148 -15.39 -5.30 -16.05
CA LEU A 148 -15.63 -6.73 -16.22
C LEU A 148 -16.19 -7.36 -14.92
N SER A 149 -16.78 -8.55 -15.04
CA SER A 149 -17.45 -9.27 -13.93
C SER A 149 -16.56 -9.52 -12.72
N PHE A 150 -15.27 -9.73 -12.92
CA PHE A 150 -14.32 -9.96 -11.83
C PHE A 150 -14.10 -8.73 -10.94
N HIS A 151 -14.28 -7.51 -11.47
CA HIS A 151 -14.23 -6.29 -10.66
C HIS A 151 -15.38 -6.25 -9.65
N TYR A 152 -16.59 -6.60 -10.08
CA TYR A 152 -17.74 -6.67 -9.19
C TYR A 152 -17.61 -7.77 -8.16
N LEU A 153 -17.28 -8.99 -8.59
CA LEU A 153 -17.14 -10.15 -7.70
C LEU A 153 -16.02 -9.94 -6.68
N GLY A 154 -14.85 -9.52 -7.14
CA GLY A 154 -13.73 -9.26 -6.26
C GLY A 154 -13.98 -8.11 -5.29
N GLY A 155 -14.57 -7.00 -5.77
CA GLY A 155 -14.98 -5.88 -4.91
C GLY A 155 -15.99 -6.30 -3.85
N LEU A 156 -17.03 -7.06 -4.21
CA LEU A 156 -18.03 -7.57 -3.27
C LEU A 156 -17.38 -8.48 -2.22
N LEU A 157 -16.46 -9.35 -2.61
CA LEU A 157 -15.72 -10.21 -1.67
C LEU A 157 -14.86 -9.38 -0.71
N VAL A 158 -14.15 -8.37 -1.20
CA VAL A 158 -13.33 -7.50 -0.33
C VAL A 158 -14.23 -6.78 0.68
N PHE A 159 -15.33 -6.14 0.25
CA PHE A 159 -16.22 -5.43 1.15
C PHE A 159 -16.88 -6.36 2.18
N THR A 160 -17.32 -7.54 1.77
CA THR A 160 -17.89 -8.54 2.70
C THR A 160 -16.84 -9.04 3.68
N GLY A 161 -15.61 -9.27 3.24
CA GLY A 161 -14.49 -9.66 4.09
C GLY A 161 -14.17 -8.62 5.16
N VAL A 162 -14.09 -7.34 4.79
CA VAL A 162 -13.91 -6.21 5.73
C VAL A 162 -15.07 -6.13 6.73
N TYR A 163 -16.31 -6.31 6.26
CA TYR A 163 -17.48 -6.31 7.13
C TYR A 163 -17.42 -7.42 8.19
N PHE A 164 -17.08 -8.65 7.79
CA PHE A 164 -16.93 -9.77 8.75
C PHE A 164 -15.73 -9.60 9.69
N ALA A 165 -14.68 -8.93 9.25
CA ALA A 165 -13.54 -8.61 10.10
C ALA A 165 -13.92 -7.65 11.24
N ARG A 166 -14.78 -6.64 10.94
CA ARG A 166 -15.26 -5.66 11.92
C ARG A 166 -16.06 -6.30 13.07
N LYS A 167 -16.83 -7.35 12.78
CA LYS A 167 -17.76 -7.96 13.76
C LYS A 167 -17.05 -8.73 14.88
N LYS A 168 -15.73 -8.95 14.77
CA LYS A 168 -14.90 -9.70 15.75
C LYS A 168 -13.77 -8.87 16.38
N ALA A 169 -13.67 -7.59 16.07
CA ALA A 169 -12.78 -6.63 16.71
C ALA A 169 -13.54 -5.84 17.77
#